data_72a3be31e1d520d45e3eca815f95d5cb
#
_entry.id   72a3be31e1d520d45e3eca815f95d5cb
#
_cell.length_a   1.000
_cell.length_b   1.000
_cell.length_c   1.000
_cell.angle_alpha   90.00
_cell.angle_beta   90.00
_cell.angle_gamma   90.00
#
_symmetry.space_group_name_H-M   'P 1'
#
loop_
_entity.id
_entity.type
_entity.pdbx_description
1 polymer ?
#
loop_
_entity_poly.entity_id
_entity_poly.type
_entity_poly.pdbx_seq_one_letter_code
_entity_poly.pdbx_strand_id
1 'polypeptide(L)'
;MGLLGSGSDHAAFSFYANIPAIVYHFEADKNKYKGLGFYSTYHTGFETFYLMDKIVDPGFKIHRTCAQVLKILRYLCKLEIV
;
A
#
# COMPACT_ATOMS: atom_id res chain seq x y z
N MET A 1 0.30 -1.16 9.78
CA MET A 1 -0.97 -0.44 9.52
C MET A 1 -1.00 0.83 10.35
N GLY A 2 -1.46 1.93 9.79
CA GLY A 2 -1.56 3.20 10.46
C GLY A 2 -3.00 3.69 10.53
N LEU A 3 -3.20 4.87 11.14
CA LEU A 3 -4.49 5.54 11.15
C LEU A 3 -4.87 5.98 9.74
N LEU A 4 -6.15 5.86 9.40
CA LEU A 4 -6.67 6.29 8.11
C LEU A 4 -6.89 7.80 8.09
N GLY A 5 -6.17 8.48 7.19
CA GLY A 5 -6.42 9.87 6.86
C GLY A 5 -7.33 10.02 5.66
N SER A 6 -7.35 11.21 5.05
CA SER A 6 -8.18 11.55 3.89
C SER A 6 -7.43 11.51 2.55
N GLY A 7 -6.16 11.15 2.54
CA GLY A 7 -5.27 11.31 1.39
C GLY A 7 -5.30 10.20 0.34
N SER A 8 -6.31 9.35 0.30
CA SER A 8 -6.40 8.26 -0.66
C SER A 8 -7.85 7.86 -0.94
N ASP A 9 -8.07 6.96 -1.88
CA ASP A 9 -9.38 6.57 -2.40
C ASP A 9 -10.32 5.96 -1.35
N HIS A 10 -9.79 5.39 -0.28
CA HIS A 10 -10.59 4.88 0.84
C HIS A 10 -11.43 5.96 1.52
N ALA A 11 -11.05 7.24 1.39
CA ALA A 11 -11.73 8.35 2.06
C ALA A 11 -13.20 8.45 1.69
N ALA A 12 -13.53 8.23 0.42
CA ALA A 12 -14.92 8.23 -0.04
C ALA A 12 -15.78 7.16 0.67
N PHE A 13 -15.21 5.98 0.86
CA PHE A 13 -15.90 4.88 1.55
C PHE A 13 -16.00 5.12 3.06
N SER A 14 -14.91 5.58 3.69
CA SER A 14 -14.85 5.78 5.14
C SER A 14 -15.68 6.97 5.61
N PHE A 15 -15.54 8.13 4.95
CA PHE A 15 -16.12 9.38 5.42
C PHE A 15 -17.54 9.63 4.92
N TYR A 16 -17.86 9.22 3.69
CA TYR A 16 -19.17 9.48 3.10
C TYR A 16 -20.11 8.28 3.16
N ALA A 17 -19.60 7.08 2.92
CA ALA A 17 -20.41 5.88 2.90
C ALA A 17 -20.40 5.09 4.22
N ASN A 18 -19.60 5.50 5.19
CA ASN A 18 -19.43 4.83 6.48
C ASN A 18 -19.09 3.33 6.36
N ILE A 19 -18.27 3.00 5.35
CA ILE A 19 -17.80 1.64 5.10
C ILE A 19 -16.41 1.48 5.70
N PRO A 20 -16.17 0.44 6.51
CA PRO A 20 -14.84 0.15 7.04
C PRO A 20 -13.80 -0.01 5.93
N ALA A 21 -12.64 0.57 6.11
CA ALA A 21 -11.55 0.52 5.15
C ALA A 21 -10.22 0.19 5.83
N ILE A 22 -9.33 -0.42 5.08
CA ILE A 22 -7.98 -0.75 5.53
C ILE A 22 -6.98 -0.30 4.46
N VAL A 23 -5.87 0.28 4.90
CA VAL A 23 -4.73 0.62 4.05
C VAL A 23 -3.49 -0.10 4.56
N TYR A 24 -2.76 -0.72 3.67
CA TYR A 24 -1.49 -1.37 3.99
C TYR A 24 -0.49 -1.14 2.87
N HIS A 25 0.78 -1.13 3.22
CA HIS A 25 1.86 -0.92 2.26
C HIS A 25 3.18 -1.50 2.80
N PHE A 26 4.14 -1.64 1.93
CA PHE A 26 5.52 -1.90 2.30
C PHE A 26 6.25 -0.58 2.49
N GLU A 27 7.12 -0.54 3.48
CA GLU A 27 7.99 0.60 3.74
C GLU A 27 9.45 0.18 3.65
N ALA A 28 10.34 1.15 3.39
CA ALA A 28 11.77 0.94 3.56
C ALA A 28 12.11 0.65 5.03
N ASP A 29 13.09 -0.20 5.25
CA ASP A 29 13.57 -0.52 6.60
C ASP A 29 14.16 0.75 7.25
N LYS A 30 13.47 1.24 8.26
CA LYS A 30 13.84 2.46 9.00
C LYS A 30 15.18 2.33 9.73
N ASN A 31 15.58 1.12 10.08
CA ASN A 31 16.88 0.87 10.71
C ASN A 31 18.02 0.97 9.72
N LYS A 32 17.79 0.49 8.49
CA LYS A 32 18.78 0.52 7.41
C LYS A 32 18.87 1.89 6.74
N TYR A 33 17.74 2.57 6.59
CA TYR A 33 17.62 3.84 5.87
C TYR A 33 17.23 4.98 6.80
N LYS A 34 17.99 5.18 7.87
CA LYS A 34 17.75 6.25 8.85
C LYS A 34 17.70 7.62 8.17
N GLY A 35 16.67 8.39 8.49
CA GLY A 35 16.49 9.74 7.95
C GLY A 35 15.69 9.83 6.66
N LEU A 36 15.33 8.71 6.01
CA LEU A 36 14.40 8.70 4.90
C LEU A 36 12.96 8.60 5.45
N GLY A 37 12.20 9.67 5.33
CA GLY A 37 10.80 9.68 5.76
C GLY A 37 9.91 8.95 4.79
N PHE A 38 9.84 9.43 3.56
CA PHE A 38 9.06 8.86 2.47
C PHE A 38 9.93 8.76 1.21
N TYR A 39 9.55 7.94 0.25
CA TYR A 39 10.37 7.81 -0.96
C TYR A 39 10.32 9.08 -1.81
N SER A 40 11.48 9.50 -2.31
CA SER A 40 11.70 10.83 -2.91
C SER A 40 11.02 11.04 -4.26
N THR A 41 10.65 10.00 -4.97
CA THR A 41 10.04 10.09 -6.30
C THR A 41 8.51 10.23 -6.27
N TYR A 42 7.90 10.16 -5.09
CA TYR A 42 6.46 10.26 -4.91
C TYR A 42 5.88 11.54 -5.52
N HIS A 43 4.83 11.39 -6.31
CA HIS A 43 4.16 12.47 -7.04
C HIS A 43 5.07 13.23 -8.02
N THR A 44 6.05 12.56 -8.60
CA THR A 44 6.94 13.13 -9.61
C THR A 44 6.87 12.36 -10.93
N GLY A 45 7.40 12.95 -12.00
CA GLY A 45 7.53 12.29 -13.31
C GLY A 45 8.54 11.12 -13.31
N PHE A 46 9.29 10.92 -12.24
CA PHE A 46 10.19 9.77 -12.06
C PHE A 46 9.46 8.51 -11.61
N GLU A 47 8.19 8.58 -11.28
CA GLU A 47 7.34 7.43 -10.99
C GLU A 47 7.00 6.69 -12.30
N THR A 48 7.90 5.81 -12.74
CA THR A 48 7.83 5.10 -14.02
C THR A 48 7.78 3.59 -13.81
N PHE A 49 7.32 2.89 -14.83
CA PHE A 49 7.40 1.42 -14.89
C PHE A 49 8.85 0.92 -14.75
N TYR A 50 9.78 1.60 -15.39
CA TYR A 50 11.21 1.26 -15.29
C TYR A 50 11.72 1.32 -13.84
N LEU A 51 11.33 2.33 -13.08
CA LEU A 51 11.69 2.45 -11.68
C LEU A 51 11.25 1.22 -10.89
N MET A 52 10.02 0.76 -11.06
CA MET A 52 9.50 -0.42 -10.39
C MET A 52 10.14 -1.72 -10.89
N ASP A 53 10.23 -1.90 -12.20
CA ASP A 53 10.71 -3.14 -12.82
C ASP A 53 12.21 -3.37 -12.60
N LYS A 54 13.03 -2.33 -12.61
CA LYS A 54 14.49 -2.46 -12.59
C LYS A 54 15.15 -2.07 -11.28
N ILE A 55 14.56 -1.21 -10.49
CA ILE A 55 15.20 -0.60 -9.32
C ILE A 55 14.51 -0.99 -8.02
N VAL A 56 13.21 -0.73 -7.89
CA VAL A 56 12.49 -0.89 -6.62
C VAL A 56 12.11 -2.33 -6.35
N ASP A 57 11.52 -2.99 -7.33
CA ASP A 57 10.99 -4.36 -7.17
C ASP A 57 11.24 -5.20 -8.42
N PRO A 58 12.50 -5.54 -8.74
CA PRO A 58 12.81 -6.42 -9.86
C PRO A 58 12.08 -7.76 -9.75
N GLY A 59 11.33 -8.09 -10.81
CA GLY A 59 10.50 -9.30 -10.85
C GLY A 59 9.15 -9.17 -10.14
N PHE A 60 8.79 -7.97 -9.65
CA PHE A 60 7.50 -7.69 -9.01
C PHE A 60 7.13 -8.61 -7.84
N LYS A 61 8.12 -9.04 -7.06
CA LYS A 61 7.92 -9.96 -5.93
C LYS A 61 7.17 -9.30 -4.77
N ILE A 62 7.50 -8.05 -4.47
CA ILE A 62 6.83 -7.25 -3.43
C ILE A 62 5.39 -6.94 -3.84
N HIS A 63 5.17 -6.53 -5.07
CA HIS A 63 3.84 -6.33 -5.64
C HIS A 63 2.99 -7.60 -5.57
N ARG A 64 3.57 -8.74 -5.94
CA ARG A 64 2.92 -10.04 -5.83
C ARG A 64 2.52 -10.37 -4.40
N THR A 65 3.42 -10.16 -3.44
CA THR A 65 3.15 -10.39 -2.02
C THR A 65 2.01 -9.50 -1.51
N CYS A 66 2.00 -8.24 -1.90
CA CYS A 66 0.90 -7.32 -1.60
C CYS A 66 -0.45 -7.84 -2.11
N ALA A 67 -0.49 -8.32 -3.34
CA ALA A 67 -1.71 -8.89 -3.92
C ALA A 67 -2.15 -10.17 -3.20
N GLN A 68 -1.22 -11.00 -2.77
CA GLN A 68 -1.52 -12.20 -1.99
C GLN A 68 -2.10 -11.86 -0.62
N VAL A 69 -1.57 -10.86 0.06
CA VAL A 69 -2.11 -10.36 1.33
C VAL A 69 -3.54 -9.85 1.14
N LEU A 70 -3.80 -9.09 0.09
CA LEU A 70 -5.14 -8.61 -0.24
C LEU A 70 -6.13 -9.75 -0.45
N LYS A 71 -5.72 -10.80 -1.12
CA LYS A 71 -6.55 -12.00 -1.33
C LYS A 71 -6.91 -12.67 0.00
N ILE A 72 -5.97 -12.79 0.91
CA ILE A 72 -6.21 -13.37 2.25
C ILE A 72 -7.16 -12.48 3.06
N LEU A 73 -6.94 -11.17 3.09
CA LEU A 73 -7.81 -10.23 3.79
C LEU A 73 -9.25 -10.28 3.26
N ARG A 74 -9.42 -10.33 1.94
CA ARG A 74 -10.74 -10.48 1.32
C ARG A 74 -11.44 -11.77 1.75
N TYR A 75 -10.71 -12.87 1.82
CA TYR A 75 -11.25 -14.15 2.27
C TYR A 75 -11.71 -14.10 3.73
N LEU A 76 -10.88 -13.55 4.63
CA LEU A 76 -11.22 -13.38 6.05
C LEU A 76 -12.44 -12.48 6.24
N CYS A 77 -12.50 -11.34 5.57
CA CYS A 77 -13.67 -10.45 5.61
C CYS A 77 -14.95 -11.17 5.16
N LYS A 78 -14.87 -12.00 4.15
CA LYS A 78 -16.01 -12.79 3.67
C LYS A 78 -16.49 -13.81 4.72
N LEU A 79 -15.58 -14.39 5.48
CA LEU A 79 -15.94 -15.31 6.56
C LEU A 79 -16.61 -14.63 7.75
N GLU A 80 -16.25 -13.40 8.05
CA GLU A 80 -16.83 -12.61 9.15
C GLU A 80 -18.26 -12.14 8.87
N ILE A 81 -18.65 -12.01 7.62
CA ILE A 81 -19.99 -11.57 7.19
C ILE A 81 -21.01 -12.72 7.21
N VAL A 82 -20.54 -13.92 7.26
CA VAL A 82 -21.39 -15.12 7.33
C VAL A 82 -21.58 -15.56 8.79
#